data_4796d368728925cc57badc17775b8c78
#
_entry.id   4796d368728925cc57badc17775b8c78
#
_cell.length_a   1.000
_cell.length_b   1.000
_cell.length_c   1.000
_cell.angle_alpha   90.00
_cell.angle_beta   90.00
_cell.angle_gamma   90.00
#
_symmetry.space_group_name_H-M   'P 1'
#
loop_
_entity.id
_entity.type
_entity.pdbx_description
1 polymer ?
#
loop_
_entity_poly.entity_id
_entity_poly.type
_entity_poly.pdbx_seq_one_letter_code
_entity_poly.pdbx_strand_id
1 'polypeptide(L)'
;MTQEILSALDGEVFAVWFLIGAALVFWMQAGFAMCESGFTRAKNAGNIIMKNLMDFWIGTVMWFIIGASLMLGDNVMNGFAGGISFDVFTNYKNFDYSAFVFNLVFCATTATIVSGAMAERTKFSSYCVYSAVISAIIYPIEAHWTWGGGFLAQWGFHDYAGSNCIHMVGGICALIGAWMLGPRIGKFERDGSGKVKKVNAFPGHNLVIAALGVFILWLGWYGFNGAAATDVPTLGSVFLTTTVAPAVATVVCLIFTWAKYGKPDVSMCLNASLAGLVAITAPCDVTDCFGAAIIGAVSGLLVVFGIWFNDYKAHVDDPVGAVAVHMLNGIWGTIAVGLFATSTAPGFAVAGIDEGLFYGGGFTQLIKQLGGIGVTALWTVVTITITFFIIKKTIGLRVSEEEEIVGLDSTEHGLPSAYSGFAIMDISNTMDVNENTNLGEADYDKASEAKRNASVHVENMSETLQGTVMQTGINKVVIITKLSMYDKIKKALNDLGVTGITVTQVTGCGIQKGSSQMYRGVEMDMTLLPKIKLEVVVSQIPVDRVIETAKKTLYTGKIGDGKIFVYPVSKVVKIRTGEEDFAALQDVE
;
A
#
# COMPACT_ATOMS: atom_id res chain seq x y z
N MET A 1 -0.70 -34.46 -41.01
CA MET A 1 -0.48 -33.02 -40.82
C MET A 1 0.96 -32.75 -41.19
N THR A 2 1.20 -31.85 -42.13
CA THR A 2 2.58 -31.48 -42.49
C THR A 2 3.18 -30.61 -41.36
N GLN A 3 4.50 -30.61 -41.26
CA GLN A 3 5.23 -29.83 -40.24
C GLN A 3 4.96 -28.33 -40.37
N GLU A 4 4.66 -27.84 -41.59
CA GLU A 4 4.23 -26.46 -41.85
C GLU A 4 2.88 -26.12 -41.24
N ILE A 5 1.91 -27.05 -41.27
CA ILE A 5 0.59 -26.83 -40.62
C ILE A 5 0.71 -26.80 -39.12
N LEU A 6 1.57 -27.64 -38.52
CA LEU A 6 1.83 -27.64 -37.07
C LEU A 6 2.51 -26.33 -36.66
N SER A 7 3.52 -25.86 -37.39
CA SER A 7 4.20 -24.59 -37.11
C SER A 7 3.26 -23.38 -37.24
N ALA A 8 2.38 -23.39 -38.22
CA ALA A 8 1.38 -22.33 -38.39
C ALA A 8 0.36 -22.31 -37.25
N LEU A 9 -0.11 -23.50 -36.80
CA LEU A 9 -1.01 -23.63 -35.65
C LEU A 9 -0.35 -23.17 -34.33
N ASP A 10 0.92 -23.52 -34.12
CA ASP A 10 1.68 -23.05 -32.97
C ASP A 10 1.78 -21.51 -32.95
N GLY A 11 2.07 -20.89 -34.10
CA GLY A 11 2.11 -19.43 -34.24
C GLY A 11 0.78 -18.76 -33.89
N GLU A 12 -0.37 -19.32 -34.34
CA GLU A 12 -1.68 -18.79 -34.03
C GLU A 12 -2.03 -18.94 -32.54
N VAL A 13 -1.67 -20.06 -31.91
CA VAL A 13 -1.90 -20.29 -30.47
C VAL A 13 -1.12 -19.28 -29.62
N PHE A 14 0.15 -19.03 -29.95
CA PHE A 14 0.97 -18.06 -29.24
C PHE A 14 0.53 -16.61 -29.51
N ALA A 15 -0.02 -16.29 -30.69
CA ALA A 15 -0.61 -14.98 -30.95
C ALA A 15 -1.85 -14.72 -30.08
N VAL A 16 -2.70 -15.73 -29.89
CA VAL A 16 -3.85 -15.64 -28.95
C VAL A 16 -3.36 -15.52 -27.51
N TRP A 17 -2.35 -16.32 -27.11
CA TRP A 17 -1.76 -16.26 -25.77
C TRP A 17 -1.18 -14.87 -25.47
N PHE A 18 -0.53 -14.23 -26.43
CA PHE A 18 0.02 -12.88 -26.30
C PHE A 18 -1.07 -11.86 -25.95
N LEU A 19 -2.24 -11.92 -26.60
CA LEU A 19 -3.41 -11.07 -26.29
C LEU A 19 -4.03 -11.39 -24.94
N ILE A 20 -4.09 -12.67 -24.55
CA ILE A 20 -4.52 -13.07 -23.20
C ILE A 20 -3.56 -12.48 -22.15
N GLY A 21 -2.25 -12.54 -22.42
CA GLY A 21 -1.23 -11.91 -21.59
C GLY A 21 -1.45 -10.41 -21.44
N ALA A 22 -1.73 -9.70 -22.52
CA ALA A 22 -2.07 -8.28 -22.48
C ALA A 22 -3.30 -8.00 -21.59
N ALA A 23 -4.34 -8.84 -21.70
CA ALA A 23 -5.54 -8.73 -20.85
C ALA A 23 -5.23 -8.99 -19.36
N LEU A 24 -4.37 -9.96 -19.06
CA LEU A 24 -3.91 -10.23 -17.68
C LEU A 24 -3.12 -9.05 -17.10
N VAL A 25 -2.26 -8.42 -17.89
CA VAL A 25 -1.52 -7.21 -17.47
C VAL A 25 -2.45 -6.02 -17.30
N PHE A 26 -3.44 -5.83 -18.20
CA PHE A 26 -4.49 -4.83 -17.98
C PHE A 26 -5.20 -5.04 -16.63
N TRP A 27 -5.53 -6.29 -16.29
CA TRP A 27 -6.17 -6.63 -15.02
C TRP A 27 -5.31 -6.28 -13.79
N MET A 28 -3.99 -6.17 -13.94
CA MET A 28 -3.10 -5.71 -12.87
C MET A 28 -3.40 -4.27 -12.42
N GLN A 29 -4.06 -3.44 -13.23
CA GLN A 29 -4.49 -2.10 -12.80
C GLN A 29 -5.46 -2.17 -11.61
N ALA A 30 -6.36 -3.16 -11.59
CA ALA A 30 -7.21 -3.42 -10.44
C ALA A 30 -6.38 -3.86 -9.22
N GLY A 31 -5.36 -4.69 -9.43
CA GLY A 31 -4.43 -5.13 -8.38
C GLY A 31 -3.65 -3.96 -7.77
N PHE A 32 -3.11 -3.06 -8.58
CA PHE A 32 -2.45 -1.83 -8.11
C PHE A 32 -3.40 -0.94 -7.32
N ALA A 33 -4.59 -0.67 -7.85
CA ALA A 33 -5.60 0.14 -7.17
C ALA A 33 -5.95 -0.40 -5.78
N MET A 34 -6.12 -1.72 -5.65
CA MET A 34 -6.41 -2.38 -4.38
C MET A 34 -5.21 -2.37 -3.42
N CYS A 35 -4.02 -2.66 -3.92
CA CYS A 35 -2.79 -2.67 -3.14
C CYS A 35 -2.48 -1.27 -2.58
N GLU A 36 -2.47 -0.25 -3.43
CA GLU A 36 -2.21 1.14 -3.05
C GLU A 36 -3.29 1.68 -2.10
N SER A 37 -4.57 1.45 -2.41
CA SER A 37 -5.67 1.87 -1.54
C SER A 37 -5.55 1.23 -0.15
N GLY A 38 -5.26 -0.06 -0.09
CA GLY A 38 -5.12 -0.79 1.17
C GLY A 38 -3.95 -0.30 2.04
N PHE A 39 -2.83 0.10 1.43
CA PHE A 39 -1.64 0.61 2.13
C PHE A 39 -1.73 2.11 2.50
N THR A 40 -2.70 2.84 2.00
CA THR A 40 -2.91 4.26 2.29
C THR A 40 -4.03 4.48 3.31
N ARG A 41 -4.21 5.72 3.77
CA ARG A 41 -5.27 6.07 4.72
C ARG A 41 -6.62 6.18 4.03
N ALA A 42 -7.69 5.75 4.71
CA ALA A 42 -9.05 5.64 4.18
C ALA A 42 -9.60 6.95 3.59
N LYS A 43 -9.18 8.10 4.10
CA LYS A 43 -9.59 9.44 3.62
C LYS A 43 -9.08 9.79 2.22
N ASN A 44 -8.24 8.93 1.63
CA ASN A 44 -7.67 9.11 0.30
C ASN A 44 -7.98 7.93 -0.64
N ALA A 45 -8.83 6.98 -0.23
CA ALA A 45 -9.08 5.75 -0.98
C ALA A 45 -9.71 6.02 -2.35
N GLY A 46 -10.67 6.95 -2.43
CA GLY A 46 -11.29 7.37 -3.69
C GLY A 46 -10.31 8.09 -4.62
N ASN A 47 -9.44 8.96 -4.07
CA ASN A 47 -8.38 9.62 -4.82
C ASN A 47 -7.38 8.61 -5.40
N ILE A 48 -6.99 7.58 -4.64
CA ILE A 48 -6.09 6.53 -5.11
C ILE A 48 -6.70 5.74 -6.28
N ILE A 49 -7.96 5.34 -6.15
CA ILE A 49 -8.65 4.62 -7.24
C ILE A 49 -8.73 5.49 -8.48
N MET A 50 -9.08 6.79 -8.33
CA MET A 50 -9.15 7.72 -9.46
C MET A 50 -7.80 7.91 -10.15
N LYS A 51 -6.69 7.96 -9.40
CA LYS A 51 -5.34 7.99 -9.95
C LYS A 51 -5.03 6.76 -10.80
N ASN A 52 -5.25 5.57 -10.25
CA ASN A 52 -5.01 4.31 -10.97
C ASN A 52 -5.84 4.19 -12.25
N LEU A 53 -7.10 4.68 -12.24
CA LEU A 53 -7.91 4.77 -13.45
C LEU A 53 -7.30 5.71 -14.48
N MET A 54 -6.84 6.89 -14.04
CA MET A 54 -6.27 7.89 -14.94
C MET A 54 -4.93 7.46 -15.54
N ASP A 55 -4.11 6.69 -14.84
CA ASP A 55 -2.86 6.16 -15.39
C ASP A 55 -3.11 5.36 -16.67
N PHE A 56 -4.06 4.45 -16.61
CA PHE A 56 -4.38 3.65 -17.77
C PHE A 56 -5.03 4.48 -18.89
N TRP A 57 -5.96 5.37 -18.56
CA TRP A 57 -6.69 6.13 -19.57
C TRP A 57 -5.84 7.23 -20.21
N ILE A 58 -5.11 8.00 -19.41
CA ILE A 58 -4.16 9.01 -19.93
C ILE A 58 -3.03 8.30 -20.66
N GLY A 59 -2.49 7.21 -20.09
CA GLY A 59 -1.47 6.39 -20.73
C GLY A 59 -1.92 5.89 -22.10
N THR A 60 -3.14 5.39 -22.22
CA THR A 60 -3.72 4.93 -23.51
C THR A 60 -3.77 6.05 -24.54
N VAL A 61 -4.26 7.23 -24.15
CA VAL A 61 -4.35 8.39 -25.07
C VAL A 61 -2.97 8.84 -25.51
N MET A 62 -2.02 8.96 -24.59
CA MET A 62 -0.66 9.41 -24.93
C MET A 62 0.11 8.36 -25.74
N TRP A 63 -0.08 7.08 -25.43
CA TRP A 63 0.46 5.97 -26.21
C TRP A 63 -0.08 5.97 -27.63
N PHE A 64 -1.40 6.14 -27.79
CA PHE A 64 -2.08 6.21 -29.08
C PHE A 64 -1.59 7.39 -29.94
N ILE A 65 -1.35 8.56 -29.34
CA ILE A 65 -0.94 9.77 -30.06
C ILE A 65 0.52 9.68 -30.51
N ILE A 66 1.44 9.27 -29.63
CA ILE A 66 2.87 9.36 -29.89
C ILE A 66 3.70 8.21 -29.29
N GLY A 67 3.34 7.68 -28.13
CA GLY A 67 4.17 6.74 -27.40
C GLY A 67 4.48 5.48 -28.20
N ALA A 68 3.47 4.89 -28.86
CA ALA A 68 3.65 3.70 -29.69
C ALA A 68 4.65 3.92 -30.83
N SER A 69 4.63 5.08 -31.49
CA SER A 69 5.59 5.41 -32.54
C SER A 69 7.01 5.52 -32.00
N LEU A 70 7.19 6.18 -30.86
CA LEU A 70 8.52 6.36 -30.25
C LEU A 70 9.12 5.05 -29.74
N MET A 71 8.31 4.07 -29.40
CA MET A 71 8.79 2.76 -28.95
C MET A 71 8.91 1.74 -30.08
N LEU A 72 7.87 1.60 -30.92
CA LEU A 72 7.73 0.51 -31.88
C LEU A 72 8.08 0.92 -33.32
N GLY A 73 8.33 2.21 -33.59
CA GLY A 73 8.70 2.72 -34.89
C GLY A 73 10.10 2.35 -35.29
N ASP A 74 10.42 2.52 -36.57
CA ASP A 74 11.75 2.26 -37.13
C ASP A 74 12.83 3.05 -36.39
N ASN A 75 14.00 2.44 -36.23
CA ASN A 75 15.13 3.05 -35.54
C ASN A 75 15.52 4.41 -36.13
N VAL A 76 15.49 5.45 -35.32
CA VAL A 76 16.06 6.77 -35.66
C VAL A 76 17.17 7.15 -34.67
N MET A 77 18.04 8.06 -35.09
CA MET A 77 19.15 8.56 -34.25
C MET A 77 20.03 7.44 -33.69
N ASN A 78 20.40 6.47 -34.52
CA ASN A 78 21.19 5.28 -34.14
C ASN A 78 20.56 4.41 -33.05
N GLY A 79 19.24 4.22 -33.09
CA GLY A 79 18.51 3.40 -32.13
C GLY A 79 18.20 4.10 -30.80
N PHE A 80 18.27 5.43 -30.80
CA PHE A 80 17.87 6.21 -29.60
C PHE A 80 16.35 6.29 -29.43
N ALA A 81 15.57 6.30 -30.51
CA ALA A 81 14.11 6.30 -30.46
C ALA A 81 13.52 5.67 -31.71
N GLY A 82 12.24 5.29 -31.63
CA GLY A 82 11.46 4.95 -32.82
C GLY A 82 11.07 6.20 -33.60
N GLY A 83 10.95 6.06 -34.92
CA GLY A 83 10.48 7.10 -35.82
C GLY A 83 9.00 7.38 -35.62
N ILE A 84 8.60 8.65 -35.71
CA ILE A 84 7.19 9.02 -35.63
C ILE A 84 6.46 8.43 -36.82
N SER A 85 5.46 7.59 -36.59
CA SER A 85 4.58 6.97 -37.57
C SER A 85 3.11 7.27 -37.23
N PHE A 86 2.33 7.38 -38.29
CA PHE A 86 0.88 7.50 -38.19
C PHE A 86 0.17 6.20 -38.62
N ASP A 87 0.89 5.07 -38.65
CA ASP A 87 0.36 3.79 -39.10
C ASP A 87 -0.86 3.31 -38.33
N VAL A 88 -0.93 3.61 -37.04
CA VAL A 88 -2.12 3.34 -36.23
C VAL A 88 -3.39 4.00 -36.78
N PHE A 89 -3.24 5.09 -37.56
CA PHE A 89 -4.36 5.81 -38.16
C PHE A 89 -4.55 5.49 -39.66
N THR A 90 -3.49 5.03 -40.36
CA THR A 90 -3.47 5.00 -41.82
C THR A 90 -3.18 3.63 -42.42
N ASN A 91 -2.59 2.70 -41.65
CA ASN A 91 -2.10 1.41 -42.16
C ASN A 91 -2.82 0.21 -41.55
N TYR A 92 -4.16 0.20 -41.59
CA TYR A 92 -4.99 -0.81 -40.94
C TYR A 92 -4.71 -2.27 -41.33
N LYS A 93 -4.13 -2.51 -42.53
CA LYS A 93 -3.89 -3.89 -43.00
C LYS A 93 -2.64 -4.51 -42.44
N ASN A 94 -1.62 -3.70 -42.13
CA ASN A 94 -0.28 -4.17 -41.77
C ASN A 94 0.12 -3.71 -40.36
N PHE A 95 -0.77 -3.01 -39.65
CA PHE A 95 -0.50 -2.55 -38.31
C PHE A 95 -0.54 -3.71 -37.30
N ASP A 96 0.49 -3.84 -36.47
CA ASP A 96 0.54 -4.84 -35.41
C ASP A 96 -0.26 -4.38 -34.19
N TYR A 97 -1.54 -4.72 -34.18
CA TYR A 97 -2.47 -4.41 -33.09
C TYR A 97 -2.10 -5.10 -31.79
N SER A 98 -1.53 -6.30 -31.85
CA SER A 98 -1.16 -7.10 -30.69
C SER A 98 0.02 -6.48 -29.97
N ALA A 99 1.07 -6.11 -30.69
CA ALA A 99 2.22 -5.39 -30.14
C ALA A 99 1.80 -4.03 -29.56
N PHE A 100 0.90 -3.32 -30.24
CA PHE A 100 0.39 -2.04 -29.73
C PHE A 100 -0.29 -2.19 -28.36
N VAL A 101 -1.22 -3.14 -28.20
CA VAL A 101 -1.99 -3.32 -26.96
C VAL A 101 -1.11 -3.88 -25.83
N PHE A 102 -0.22 -4.83 -26.14
CA PHE A 102 0.67 -5.41 -25.13
C PHE A 102 1.65 -4.36 -24.58
N ASN A 103 2.28 -3.57 -25.43
CA ASN A 103 3.20 -2.54 -24.97
C ASN A 103 2.49 -1.34 -24.32
N LEU A 104 1.22 -1.07 -24.66
CA LEU A 104 0.39 -0.10 -23.97
C LEU A 104 0.24 -0.45 -22.47
N VAL A 105 -0.09 -1.70 -22.17
CA VAL A 105 -0.33 -2.09 -20.75
C VAL A 105 0.97 -2.06 -19.94
N PHE A 106 2.12 -2.23 -20.55
CA PHE A 106 3.44 -2.05 -19.92
C PHE A 106 3.75 -0.56 -19.66
N CYS A 107 3.46 0.29 -20.66
CA CYS A 107 3.57 1.74 -20.51
C CYS A 107 2.74 2.27 -19.33
N ALA A 108 1.47 1.85 -19.26
CA ALA A 108 0.58 2.22 -18.15
C ALA A 108 1.11 1.74 -16.80
N THR A 109 1.67 0.52 -16.73
CA THR A 109 2.25 -0.02 -15.49
C THR A 109 3.41 0.85 -14.99
N THR A 110 4.28 1.34 -15.86
CA THR A 110 5.40 2.22 -15.49
C THR A 110 4.93 3.51 -14.83
N ALA A 111 3.87 4.13 -15.37
CA ALA A 111 3.27 5.34 -14.78
C ALA A 111 2.58 5.06 -13.44
N THR A 112 1.87 3.92 -13.32
CA THR A 112 1.15 3.52 -12.10
C THR A 112 2.09 3.33 -10.90
N ILE A 113 3.30 2.80 -11.09
CA ILE A 113 4.29 2.61 -10.02
C ILE A 113 4.56 3.91 -9.23
N VAL A 114 4.51 5.05 -9.89
CA VAL A 114 4.78 6.36 -9.28
C VAL A 114 3.67 6.80 -8.32
N SER A 115 2.44 6.39 -8.61
CA SER A 115 1.22 6.75 -7.86
C SER A 115 1.36 6.49 -6.36
N GLY A 116 1.78 5.29 -6.00
CA GLY A 116 1.85 4.82 -4.62
C GLY A 116 2.84 5.60 -3.76
N ALA A 117 4.03 5.91 -4.28
CA ALA A 117 5.06 6.66 -3.56
C ALA A 117 4.66 8.12 -3.30
N MET A 118 3.84 8.70 -4.15
CA MET A 118 3.38 10.08 -4.08
C MET A 118 1.96 10.20 -3.48
N ALA A 119 1.39 9.11 -2.99
CA ALA A 119 0.04 9.06 -2.47
C ALA A 119 -0.20 10.01 -1.29
N GLU A 120 -1.47 10.39 -1.10
CA GLU A 120 -2.04 11.16 0.01
C GLU A 120 -1.73 12.67 0.04
N ARG A 121 -0.83 13.19 -0.81
CA ARG A 121 -0.39 14.60 -0.78
C ARG A 121 -0.13 15.23 -2.15
N THR A 122 -0.28 14.51 -3.24
CA THR A 122 -0.06 15.01 -4.61
C THR A 122 -1.33 15.62 -5.17
N LYS A 123 -1.23 16.80 -5.78
CA LYS A 123 -2.34 17.38 -6.56
C LYS A 123 -2.73 16.45 -7.70
N PHE A 124 -4.02 16.21 -7.87
CA PHE A 124 -4.54 15.34 -8.93
C PHE A 124 -4.20 15.84 -10.34
N SER A 125 -4.27 17.16 -10.57
CA SER A 125 -3.87 17.76 -11.85
C SER A 125 -2.40 17.51 -12.18
N SER A 126 -1.52 17.58 -11.18
CA SER A 126 -0.08 17.32 -11.35
C SER A 126 0.20 15.86 -11.65
N TYR A 127 -0.58 14.99 -11.02
CA TYR A 127 -0.59 13.56 -11.30
C TYR A 127 -0.89 13.28 -12.78
N CYS A 128 -1.97 13.83 -13.32
CA CYS A 128 -2.36 13.65 -14.72
C CYS A 128 -1.24 14.11 -15.69
N VAL A 129 -0.57 15.23 -15.38
CA VAL A 129 0.49 15.77 -16.24
C VAL A 129 1.72 14.84 -16.25
N TYR A 130 2.21 14.41 -15.10
CA TYR A 130 3.41 13.55 -15.11
C TYR A 130 3.13 12.15 -15.68
N SER A 131 1.95 11.59 -15.43
CA SER A 131 1.53 10.33 -16.05
C SER A 131 1.51 10.44 -17.57
N ALA A 132 0.99 11.57 -18.10
CA ALA A 132 1.04 11.85 -19.54
C ALA A 132 2.47 11.92 -20.09
N VAL A 133 3.39 12.60 -19.39
CA VAL A 133 4.79 12.74 -19.84
C VAL A 133 5.53 11.40 -19.78
N ILE A 134 5.34 10.61 -18.73
CA ILE A 134 5.93 9.27 -18.63
C ILE A 134 5.46 8.41 -19.80
N SER A 135 4.16 8.40 -20.08
CA SER A 135 3.57 7.54 -21.12
C SER A 135 3.85 8.00 -22.55
N ALA A 136 4.05 9.32 -22.74
CA ALA A 136 4.32 9.89 -24.06
C ALA A 136 5.79 9.84 -24.48
N ILE A 137 6.71 10.02 -23.51
CA ILE A 137 8.11 10.35 -23.81
C ILE A 137 9.09 9.48 -23.01
N ILE A 138 8.99 9.47 -21.67
CA ILE A 138 10.05 8.90 -20.83
C ILE A 138 10.16 7.41 -21.07
N TYR A 139 9.06 6.67 -20.85
CA TYR A 139 8.99 5.24 -21.05
C TYR A 139 9.18 4.82 -22.51
N PRO A 140 8.45 5.38 -23.50
CA PRO A 140 8.55 4.88 -24.88
C PRO A 140 9.96 4.97 -25.47
N ILE A 141 10.71 6.04 -25.17
CA ILE A 141 12.05 6.24 -25.69
C ILE A 141 13.03 5.22 -25.09
N GLU A 142 13.01 5.02 -23.78
CA GLU A 142 13.94 4.08 -23.14
C GLU A 142 13.56 2.61 -23.41
N ALA A 143 12.27 2.30 -23.51
CA ALA A 143 11.80 0.97 -23.87
C ALA A 143 12.15 0.61 -25.33
N HIS A 144 12.21 1.59 -26.24
CA HIS A 144 12.73 1.39 -27.59
C HIS A 144 14.17 0.86 -27.59
N TRP A 145 15.01 1.33 -26.65
CA TRP A 145 16.42 0.88 -26.59
C TRP A 145 16.55 -0.62 -26.40
N THR A 146 15.62 -1.23 -25.68
CA THR A 146 15.62 -2.66 -25.34
C THR A 146 14.70 -3.47 -26.24
N TRP A 147 13.46 -3.04 -26.44
CA TRP A 147 12.43 -3.85 -27.13
C TRP A 147 12.09 -3.33 -28.54
N GLY A 148 12.38 -2.06 -28.84
CA GLY A 148 12.19 -1.48 -30.17
C GLY A 148 13.35 -1.72 -31.12
N GLY A 149 14.33 -2.57 -30.78
CA GLY A 149 15.53 -2.81 -31.58
C GLY A 149 16.57 -1.69 -31.48
N GLY A 150 16.51 -0.86 -30.44
CA GLY A 150 17.44 0.23 -30.18
C GLY A 150 18.85 -0.22 -29.78
N PHE A 151 19.68 0.73 -29.34
CA PHE A 151 21.12 0.49 -29.15
C PHE A 151 21.43 -0.49 -28.01
N LEU A 152 20.60 -0.63 -26.97
CA LEU A 152 20.81 -1.61 -25.89
C LEU A 152 20.56 -3.03 -26.39
N ALA A 153 19.49 -3.25 -27.18
CA ALA A 153 19.23 -4.53 -27.82
C ALA A 153 20.40 -4.94 -28.71
N GLN A 154 20.88 -4.00 -29.53
CA GLN A 154 22.03 -4.24 -30.44
C GLN A 154 23.31 -4.53 -29.67
N TRP A 155 23.48 -4.03 -28.47
CA TRP A 155 24.63 -4.31 -27.59
C TRP A 155 24.52 -5.67 -26.87
N GLY A 156 23.34 -6.30 -26.88
CA GLY A 156 23.08 -7.58 -26.20
C GLY A 156 22.71 -7.40 -24.72
N PHE A 157 22.16 -6.24 -24.37
CA PHE A 157 21.45 -6.05 -23.09
C PHE A 157 20.17 -6.89 -23.11
N HIS A 158 19.84 -7.52 -21.99
CA HIS A 158 18.65 -8.37 -21.88
C HIS A 158 17.76 -7.93 -20.71
N ASP A 159 16.51 -7.70 -21.02
CA ASP A 159 15.43 -7.50 -20.05
C ASP A 159 14.17 -8.10 -20.64
N TYR A 160 13.84 -9.34 -20.23
CA TYR A 160 12.78 -10.10 -20.89
C TYR A 160 11.42 -9.43 -20.78
N ALA A 161 11.04 -8.99 -19.57
CA ALA A 161 9.71 -8.43 -19.35
C ALA A 161 9.70 -7.13 -18.52
N GLY A 162 10.84 -6.51 -18.17
CA GLY A 162 10.87 -5.14 -17.69
C GLY A 162 11.31 -4.90 -16.25
N SER A 163 12.21 -5.70 -15.66
CA SER A 163 12.85 -5.31 -14.40
C SER A 163 13.52 -3.94 -14.52
N ASN A 164 14.20 -3.67 -15.66
CA ASN A 164 14.83 -2.39 -15.96
C ASN A 164 13.82 -1.39 -16.53
N CYS A 165 13.25 -1.73 -17.70
CA CYS A 165 12.47 -0.79 -18.50
C CYS A 165 11.17 -0.32 -17.83
N ILE A 166 10.57 -1.14 -16.96
CA ILE A 166 9.30 -0.81 -16.31
C ILE A 166 9.54 -0.49 -14.82
N HIS A 167 10.11 -1.47 -14.10
CA HIS A 167 10.15 -1.38 -12.64
C HIS A 167 11.23 -0.45 -12.14
N MET A 168 12.45 -0.51 -12.65
CA MET A 168 13.49 0.43 -12.27
C MET A 168 13.12 1.87 -12.69
N VAL A 169 12.61 2.06 -13.90
CA VAL A 169 12.19 3.37 -14.41
C VAL A 169 11.05 3.95 -13.56
N GLY A 170 9.97 3.21 -13.37
CA GLY A 170 8.86 3.63 -12.50
C GLY A 170 9.30 3.89 -11.07
N GLY A 171 10.19 3.04 -10.53
CA GLY A 171 10.72 3.19 -9.18
C GLY A 171 11.66 4.38 -9.00
N ILE A 172 12.45 4.77 -10.01
CA ILE A 172 13.25 6.00 -10.00
C ILE A 172 12.33 7.22 -10.05
N CYS A 173 11.30 7.19 -10.92
CA CYS A 173 10.30 8.26 -10.97
C CYS A 173 9.59 8.41 -9.61
N ALA A 174 9.26 7.31 -8.96
CA ALA A 174 8.66 7.27 -7.64
C ALA A 174 9.57 7.89 -6.55
N LEU A 175 10.86 7.54 -6.56
CA LEU A 175 11.84 8.09 -5.62
C LEU A 175 11.98 9.60 -5.76
N ILE A 176 12.21 10.08 -6.98
CA ILE A 176 12.41 11.52 -7.26
C ILE A 176 11.11 12.29 -6.98
N GLY A 177 9.97 11.74 -7.37
CA GLY A 177 8.67 12.33 -7.09
C GLY A 177 8.40 12.47 -5.60
N ALA A 178 8.57 11.41 -4.82
CA ALA A 178 8.39 11.43 -3.37
C ALA A 178 9.37 12.40 -2.66
N TRP A 179 10.63 12.44 -3.12
CA TRP A 179 11.63 13.37 -2.59
C TRP A 179 11.29 14.83 -2.88
N MET A 180 10.90 15.18 -4.12
CA MET A 180 10.56 16.56 -4.50
C MET A 180 9.24 17.04 -3.90
N LEU A 181 8.31 16.13 -3.67
CA LEU A 181 7.01 16.38 -3.03
C LEU A 181 7.14 16.61 -1.53
N GLY A 182 8.08 15.92 -0.90
CA GLY A 182 8.28 15.91 0.55
C GLY A 182 7.39 14.90 1.28
N PRO A 183 7.66 14.67 2.58
CA PRO A 183 6.94 13.69 3.37
C PRO A 183 5.52 14.14 3.70
N ARG A 184 4.63 13.17 4.02
CA ARG A 184 3.32 13.45 4.63
C ARG A 184 3.48 14.17 5.95
N ILE A 185 2.52 15.03 6.28
CA ILE A 185 2.50 15.77 7.56
C ILE A 185 2.58 14.77 8.71
N GLY A 186 3.53 15.02 9.64
CA GLY A 186 3.74 14.16 10.81
C GLY A 186 4.57 12.88 10.54
N LYS A 187 4.98 12.55 9.31
CA LYS A 187 5.79 11.35 9.04
C LYS A 187 7.14 11.39 9.74
N PHE A 188 7.82 12.53 9.72
CA PHE A 188 9.11 12.74 10.35
C PHE A 188 9.05 13.90 11.36
N GLU A 189 9.24 13.59 12.63
CA GLU A 189 9.44 14.61 13.66
C GLU A 189 10.88 15.12 13.62
N ARG A 190 11.03 16.44 13.56
CA ARG A 190 12.35 17.08 13.48
C ARG A 190 12.62 17.89 14.75
N ASP A 191 13.89 17.95 15.16
CA ASP A 191 14.32 18.85 16.22
C ASP A 191 14.49 20.29 15.71
N GLY A 192 14.83 21.21 16.61
CA GLY A 192 15.06 22.63 16.28
C GLY A 192 16.22 22.87 15.29
N SER A 193 17.07 21.86 15.02
CA SER A 193 18.14 21.91 14.01
C SER A 193 17.69 21.35 12.64
N GLY A 194 16.47 20.84 12.53
CA GLY A 194 15.94 20.22 11.32
C GLY A 194 16.30 18.73 11.17
N LYS A 195 17.01 18.14 12.12
CA LYS A 195 17.37 16.71 12.10
C LYS A 195 16.17 15.85 12.51
N VAL A 196 15.94 14.74 11.78
CA VAL A 196 14.89 13.79 12.13
C VAL A 196 15.19 13.12 13.46
N LYS A 197 14.27 13.30 14.42
CA LYS A 197 14.33 12.73 15.77
C LYS A 197 13.52 11.42 15.84
N LYS A 198 12.37 11.38 15.16
CA LYS A 198 11.46 10.22 15.17
C LYS A 198 10.86 9.99 13.79
N VAL A 199 10.66 8.74 13.44
CA VAL A 199 9.91 8.30 12.26
C VAL A 199 8.60 7.73 12.75
N ASN A 200 7.48 8.28 12.27
CA ASN A 200 6.15 7.82 12.65
C ASN A 200 5.60 6.82 11.63
N ALA A 201 4.93 5.79 12.11
CA ALA A 201 4.24 4.82 11.27
C ALA A 201 2.88 5.36 10.83
N PHE A 202 2.57 5.23 9.54
CA PHE A 202 1.26 5.48 8.97
C PHE A 202 0.70 4.19 8.37
N PRO A 203 -0.02 3.39 9.19
CA PRO A 203 -0.56 2.11 8.72
C PRO A 203 -1.60 2.33 7.63
N GLY A 204 -1.60 1.41 6.67
CA GLY A 204 -2.67 1.31 5.69
C GLY A 204 -4.01 0.98 6.36
N HIS A 205 -5.09 1.48 5.79
CA HIS A 205 -6.41 1.32 6.40
C HIS A 205 -7.01 -0.07 6.19
N ASN A 206 -6.54 -0.84 5.18
CA ASN A 206 -7.11 -2.15 4.88
C ASN A 206 -6.09 -3.11 4.24
N LEU A 207 -5.34 -3.82 5.10
CA LEU A 207 -4.35 -4.80 4.63
C LEU A 207 -4.98 -6.01 3.91
N VAL A 208 -6.27 -6.31 4.13
CA VAL A 208 -6.97 -7.40 3.42
C VAL A 208 -7.16 -7.04 1.95
N ILE A 209 -7.59 -5.80 1.66
CA ILE A 209 -7.68 -5.30 0.28
C ILE A 209 -6.29 -5.24 -0.36
N ALA A 210 -5.26 -4.79 0.37
CA ALA A 210 -3.89 -4.79 -0.14
C ALA A 210 -3.42 -6.20 -0.50
N ALA A 211 -3.68 -7.20 0.35
CA ALA A 211 -3.34 -8.59 0.09
C ALA A 211 -4.05 -9.15 -1.16
N LEU A 212 -5.35 -8.87 -1.31
CA LEU A 212 -6.09 -9.26 -2.51
C LEU A 212 -5.51 -8.60 -3.77
N GLY A 213 -5.11 -7.32 -3.68
CA GLY A 213 -4.39 -6.64 -4.75
C GLY A 213 -3.09 -7.34 -5.14
N VAL A 214 -2.29 -7.80 -4.17
CA VAL A 214 -1.05 -8.56 -4.42
C VAL A 214 -1.34 -9.88 -5.14
N PHE A 215 -2.39 -10.62 -4.78
CA PHE A 215 -2.78 -11.86 -5.49
C PHE A 215 -3.21 -11.58 -6.94
N ILE A 216 -3.96 -10.50 -7.18
CA ILE A 216 -4.35 -10.08 -8.53
C ILE A 216 -3.12 -9.70 -9.34
N LEU A 217 -2.17 -8.96 -8.76
CA LEU A 217 -0.91 -8.62 -9.39
C LEU A 217 -0.10 -9.86 -9.74
N TRP A 218 0.00 -10.84 -8.84
CA TRP A 218 0.71 -12.08 -9.12
C TRP A 218 0.06 -12.88 -10.26
N LEU A 219 -1.27 -13.01 -10.25
CA LEU A 219 -1.99 -13.66 -11.36
C LEU A 219 -1.67 -12.96 -12.69
N GLY A 220 -1.73 -11.63 -12.72
CA GLY A 220 -1.40 -10.84 -13.91
C GLY A 220 0.05 -11.00 -14.35
N TRP A 221 0.96 -11.29 -13.41
CA TRP A 221 2.39 -11.48 -13.70
C TRP A 221 2.70 -12.72 -14.55
N TYR A 222 1.84 -13.72 -14.54
CA TYR A 222 1.95 -14.83 -15.50
C TYR A 222 1.73 -14.37 -16.93
N GLY A 223 0.86 -13.40 -17.16
CA GLY A 223 0.75 -12.72 -18.45
C GLY A 223 1.90 -11.77 -18.71
N PHE A 224 2.31 -11.01 -17.69
CA PHE A 224 3.38 -10.04 -17.76
C PHE A 224 4.71 -10.67 -18.21
N ASN A 225 5.12 -11.75 -17.56
CA ASN A 225 6.35 -12.47 -17.89
C ASN A 225 6.12 -13.50 -19.01
N GLY A 226 4.97 -14.15 -19.08
CA GLY A 226 4.77 -15.29 -19.97
C GLY A 226 4.30 -14.94 -21.39
N ALA A 227 3.72 -13.75 -21.60
CA ALA A 227 3.08 -13.44 -22.87
C ALA A 227 4.02 -13.46 -24.07
N ALA A 228 5.28 -13.04 -23.90
CA ALA A 228 6.27 -12.99 -24.96
C ALA A 228 6.91 -14.36 -25.30
N ALA A 229 6.55 -15.44 -24.61
CA ALA A 229 7.03 -16.77 -24.93
C ALA A 229 6.48 -17.25 -26.28
N THR A 230 7.33 -17.90 -27.06
CA THR A 230 7.00 -18.39 -28.40
C THR A 230 6.95 -19.92 -28.50
N ASP A 231 7.23 -20.62 -27.40
CA ASP A 231 7.16 -22.07 -27.29
C ASP A 231 6.73 -22.50 -25.88
N VAL A 232 6.19 -23.73 -25.75
CA VAL A 232 5.65 -24.27 -24.51
C VAL A 232 6.74 -24.51 -23.44
N PRO A 233 7.94 -25.03 -23.74
CA PRO A 233 9.01 -25.16 -22.76
C PRO A 233 9.41 -23.83 -22.12
N THR A 234 9.61 -22.79 -22.94
CA THR A 234 9.92 -21.42 -22.44
C THR A 234 8.78 -20.88 -21.58
N LEU A 235 7.53 -20.98 -22.04
CA LEU A 235 6.36 -20.54 -21.29
C LEU A 235 6.27 -21.25 -19.93
N GLY A 236 6.44 -22.57 -19.89
CA GLY A 236 6.43 -23.37 -18.67
C GLY A 236 7.55 -22.99 -17.70
N SER A 237 8.76 -22.74 -18.21
CA SER A 237 9.91 -22.28 -17.42
C SER A 237 9.64 -20.90 -16.81
N VAL A 238 9.15 -19.95 -17.61
CA VAL A 238 8.80 -18.59 -17.15
C VAL A 238 7.73 -18.62 -16.06
N PHE A 239 6.70 -19.46 -16.19
CA PHE A 239 5.70 -19.64 -15.14
C PHE A 239 6.30 -20.18 -13.84
N LEU A 240 7.22 -21.15 -13.96
CA LEU A 240 7.87 -21.75 -12.79
C LEU A 240 8.78 -20.75 -12.08
N THR A 241 9.63 -20.03 -12.79
CA THR A 241 10.53 -19.02 -12.21
C THR A 241 9.74 -17.86 -11.59
N THR A 242 8.67 -17.41 -12.26
CA THR A 242 7.71 -16.40 -11.75
C THR A 242 6.94 -16.88 -10.51
N THR A 243 6.82 -18.17 -10.30
CA THR A 243 6.22 -18.73 -9.06
C THR A 243 7.24 -18.85 -7.94
N VAL A 244 8.43 -19.36 -8.24
CA VAL A 244 9.46 -19.68 -7.23
C VAL A 244 10.02 -18.43 -6.58
N ALA A 245 10.44 -17.43 -7.38
CA ALA A 245 11.11 -16.25 -6.85
C ALA A 245 10.26 -15.46 -5.83
N PRO A 246 9.00 -15.08 -6.10
CA PRO A 246 8.18 -14.36 -5.12
C PRO A 246 7.79 -15.21 -3.90
N ALA A 247 7.61 -16.52 -4.07
CA ALA A 247 7.33 -17.42 -2.96
C ALA A 247 8.52 -17.46 -1.97
N VAL A 248 9.74 -17.63 -2.49
CA VAL A 248 10.96 -17.62 -1.67
C VAL A 248 11.18 -16.24 -1.05
N ALA A 249 10.99 -15.16 -1.80
CA ALA A 249 11.11 -13.79 -1.28
C ALA A 249 10.18 -13.56 -0.07
N THR A 250 8.93 -13.98 -0.19
CA THR A 250 7.93 -13.85 0.87
C THR A 250 8.31 -14.66 2.12
N VAL A 251 8.74 -15.91 1.95
CA VAL A 251 9.15 -16.79 3.06
C VAL A 251 10.39 -16.25 3.76
N VAL A 252 11.39 -15.78 3.02
CA VAL A 252 12.61 -15.18 3.60
C VAL A 252 12.27 -13.91 4.38
N CYS A 253 11.42 -13.04 3.83
CA CYS A 253 10.93 -11.84 4.52
C CYS A 253 10.15 -12.18 5.79
N LEU A 254 9.27 -13.19 5.73
CA LEU A 254 8.50 -13.68 6.88
C LEU A 254 9.43 -14.13 8.00
N ILE A 255 10.41 -14.98 7.70
CA ILE A 255 11.38 -15.50 8.68
C ILE A 255 12.20 -14.33 9.27
N PHE A 256 12.69 -13.43 8.42
CA PHE A 256 13.50 -12.29 8.86
C PHE A 256 12.70 -11.34 9.77
N THR A 257 11.50 -10.96 9.38
CA THR A 257 10.65 -10.05 10.17
C THR A 257 10.21 -10.70 11.47
N TRP A 258 9.90 -12.00 11.45
CA TRP A 258 9.55 -12.76 12.67
C TRP A 258 10.73 -12.81 13.65
N ALA A 259 11.91 -13.14 13.17
CA ALA A 259 13.11 -13.19 14.01
C ALA A 259 13.48 -11.81 14.59
N LYS A 260 13.33 -10.74 13.77
CA LYS A 260 13.73 -9.38 14.15
C LYS A 260 12.72 -8.67 15.04
N TYR A 261 11.41 -8.85 14.78
CA TYR A 261 10.33 -8.10 15.44
C TYR A 261 9.49 -8.95 16.38
N GLY A 262 9.77 -10.25 16.52
CA GLY A 262 9.01 -11.18 17.36
C GLY A 262 7.67 -11.61 16.76
N LYS A 263 7.22 -10.99 15.68
CA LYS A 263 6.03 -11.34 14.89
C LYS A 263 6.29 -11.09 13.41
N PRO A 264 5.71 -11.90 12.50
CA PRO A 264 5.82 -11.64 11.07
C PRO A 264 5.06 -10.37 10.69
N ASP A 265 5.67 -9.55 9.84
CA ASP A 265 5.05 -8.30 9.34
C ASP A 265 4.32 -8.57 8.03
N VAL A 266 2.99 -8.49 8.06
CA VAL A 266 2.13 -8.76 6.89
C VAL A 266 2.44 -7.79 5.75
N SER A 267 2.61 -6.51 6.04
CA SER A 267 2.84 -5.49 4.99
C SER A 267 4.19 -5.68 4.30
N MET A 268 5.23 -6.07 5.06
CA MET A 268 6.53 -6.42 4.51
C MET A 268 6.48 -7.69 3.65
N CYS A 269 5.74 -8.72 4.08
CA CYS A 269 5.56 -9.95 3.30
C CYS A 269 4.83 -9.70 1.97
N LEU A 270 3.81 -8.82 1.96
CA LEU A 270 3.12 -8.41 0.74
C LEU A 270 4.07 -7.68 -0.23
N ASN A 271 4.87 -6.76 0.28
CA ASN A 271 5.88 -6.08 -0.53
C ASN A 271 6.99 -7.03 -1.00
N ALA A 272 7.37 -8.03 -0.20
CA ALA A 272 8.38 -9.03 -0.60
C ALA A 272 7.88 -9.94 -1.73
N SER A 273 6.60 -10.29 -1.73
CA SER A 273 5.97 -11.00 -2.85
C SER A 273 6.12 -10.22 -4.16
N LEU A 274 5.76 -8.94 -4.14
CA LEU A 274 5.92 -8.06 -5.31
C LEU A 274 7.39 -7.85 -5.68
N ALA A 275 8.28 -7.70 -4.72
CA ALA A 275 9.72 -7.53 -4.95
C ALA A 275 10.34 -8.76 -5.66
N GLY A 276 9.95 -9.97 -5.26
CA GLY A 276 10.35 -11.20 -5.91
C GLY A 276 9.85 -11.31 -7.35
N LEU A 277 8.61 -10.87 -7.61
CA LEU A 277 8.04 -10.78 -8.96
C LEU A 277 8.83 -9.79 -9.82
N VAL A 278 9.11 -8.60 -9.30
CA VAL A 278 9.91 -7.57 -10.00
C VAL A 278 11.31 -8.08 -10.36
N ALA A 279 11.97 -8.72 -9.40
CA ALA A 279 13.35 -9.17 -9.60
C ALA A 279 13.49 -10.32 -10.61
N ILE A 280 12.48 -11.19 -10.70
CA ILE A 280 12.51 -12.29 -11.66
C ILE A 280 12.12 -11.86 -13.07
N THR A 281 11.56 -10.68 -13.25
CA THR A 281 10.95 -10.23 -14.51
C THR A 281 11.96 -10.12 -15.65
N ALA A 282 13.20 -9.67 -15.40
CA ALA A 282 14.24 -9.62 -16.44
C ALA A 282 14.84 -11.00 -16.76
N PRO A 283 15.20 -11.86 -15.78
CA PRO A 283 15.85 -13.13 -16.04
C PRO A 283 14.92 -14.33 -16.19
N CYS A 284 13.58 -14.16 -16.17
CA CYS A 284 12.64 -15.28 -16.02
C CYS A 284 12.72 -16.34 -17.14
N ASP A 285 13.14 -15.96 -18.33
CA ASP A 285 13.30 -16.83 -19.50
C ASP A 285 14.68 -17.51 -19.58
N VAL A 286 15.70 -16.90 -18.95
CA VAL A 286 17.11 -17.30 -19.06
C VAL A 286 17.71 -17.86 -17.78
N THR A 287 16.95 -17.98 -16.69
CA THR A 287 17.41 -18.55 -15.42
C THR A 287 16.73 -19.87 -15.11
N ASP A 288 17.39 -20.73 -14.32
CA ASP A 288 16.81 -21.96 -13.80
C ASP A 288 16.11 -21.72 -12.44
N CYS A 289 15.49 -22.78 -11.89
CA CYS A 289 14.77 -22.71 -10.61
C CYS A 289 15.68 -22.37 -9.43
N PHE A 290 16.95 -22.79 -9.46
CA PHE A 290 17.91 -22.49 -8.41
C PHE A 290 18.28 -21.01 -8.42
N GLY A 291 18.57 -20.47 -9.59
CA GLY A 291 18.78 -19.04 -9.78
C GLY A 291 17.55 -18.23 -9.33
N ALA A 292 16.34 -18.64 -9.75
CA ALA A 292 15.10 -17.98 -9.35
C ALA A 292 14.90 -17.97 -7.82
N ALA A 293 15.24 -19.07 -7.13
CA ALA A 293 15.16 -19.14 -5.67
C ALA A 293 16.13 -18.17 -4.98
N ILE A 294 17.37 -18.06 -5.47
CA ILE A 294 18.36 -17.12 -4.92
C ILE A 294 17.94 -15.68 -5.21
N ILE A 295 17.47 -15.39 -6.41
CA ILE A 295 16.96 -14.06 -6.80
C ILE A 295 15.84 -13.65 -5.84
N GLY A 296 14.89 -14.54 -5.57
CA GLY A 296 13.82 -14.32 -4.61
C GLY A 296 14.32 -14.12 -3.19
N ALA A 297 15.26 -14.93 -2.71
CA ALA A 297 15.81 -14.82 -1.36
C ALA A 297 16.46 -13.46 -1.10
N VAL A 298 17.25 -12.97 -2.06
CA VAL A 298 17.85 -11.64 -1.99
C VAL A 298 16.77 -10.55 -2.00
N SER A 299 15.76 -10.68 -2.86
CA SER A 299 14.65 -9.72 -2.96
C SER A 299 13.88 -9.56 -1.66
N GLY A 300 13.62 -10.67 -0.96
CA GLY A 300 12.93 -10.66 0.32
C GLY A 300 13.64 -9.88 1.42
N LEU A 301 14.98 -9.86 1.41
CA LEU A 301 15.80 -9.05 2.32
C LEU A 301 15.96 -7.62 1.81
N LEU A 302 16.17 -7.45 0.51
CA LEU A 302 16.42 -6.16 -0.12
C LEU A 302 15.23 -5.20 0.03
N VAL A 303 14.00 -5.70 -0.08
CA VAL A 303 12.81 -4.87 0.11
C VAL A 303 12.68 -4.36 1.54
N VAL A 304 12.95 -5.19 2.54
CA VAL A 304 12.94 -4.78 3.95
C VAL A 304 14.01 -3.72 4.22
N PHE A 305 15.22 -3.96 3.71
CA PHE A 305 16.31 -3.00 3.79
C PHE A 305 15.98 -1.68 3.09
N GLY A 306 15.42 -1.73 1.89
CA GLY A 306 15.06 -0.55 1.11
C GLY A 306 13.99 0.32 1.77
N ILE A 307 12.94 -0.29 2.34
CA ILE A 307 11.93 0.44 3.10
C ILE A 307 12.55 1.09 4.34
N TRP A 308 13.36 0.32 5.10
CA TRP A 308 14.07 0.86 6.25
C TRP A 308 15.01 2.01 5.86
N PHE A 309 15.76 1.86 4.77
CA PHE A 309 16.68 2.89 4.29
C PHE A 309 15.96 4.18 3.91
N ASN A 310 14.84 4.09 3.19
CA ASN A 310 14.02 5.24 2.82
C ASN A 310 13.50 5.98 4.06
N ASP A 311 12.96 5.26 5.03
CA ASP A 311 12.38 5.86 6.24
C ASP A 311 13.45 6.45 7.18
N TYR A 312 14.55 5.71 7.46
CA TYR A 312 15.48 6.05 8.52
C TYR A 312 16.79 6.72 8.06
N LYS A 313 17.12 6.64 6.77
CA LYS A 313 18.37 7.21 6.22
C LYS A 313 18.12 8.27 5.16
N ALA A 314 17.37 7.97 4.14
CA ALA A 314 17.05 8.91 3.07
C ALA A 314 15.96 9.92 3.49
N HIS A 315 15.13 9.58 4.48
CA HIS A 315 13.96 10.35 4.91
C HIS A 315 13.03 10.71 3.75
N VAL A 316 12.82 9.75 2.85
CA VAL A 316 11.86 9.82 1.76
C VAL A 316 10.62 9.02 2.15
N ASP A 317 9.47 9.69 2.19
CA ASP A 317 8.20 9.07 2.56
C ASP A 317 7.57 8.37 1.34
N ASP A 318 7.59 7.05 1.37
CA ASP A 318 6.97 6.18 0.39
C ASP A 318 5.85 5.36 1.05
N PRO A 319 4.58 5.78 0.90
CA PRO A 319 3.45 5.16 1.59
C PRO A 319 3.29 3.67 1.35
N VAL A 320 3.54 3.20 0.13
CA VAL A 320 3.29 1.80 -0.25
C VAL A 320 4.56 0.94 -0.36
N GLY A 321 5.74 1.56 -0.40
CA GLY A 321 7.02 0.86 -0.57
C GLY A 321 7.44 0.67 -2.02
N ALA A 322 6.87 1.46 -2.94
CA ALA A 322 7.13 1.37 -4.38
C ALA A 322 8.62 1.49 -4.75
N VAL A 323 9.35 2.38 -4.08
CA VAL A 323 10.78 2.57 -4.34
C VAL A 323 11.58 1.30 -4.03
N ALA A 324 11.32 0.68 -2.88
CA ALA A 324 12.02 -0.55 -2.49
C ALA A 324 11.60 -1.75 -3.35
N VAL A 325 10.32 -1.86 -3.68
CA VAL A 325 9.80 -2.94 -4.52
C VAL A 325 10.29 -2.80 -5.96
N HIS A 326 10.12 -1.63 -6.57
CA HIS A 326 10.32 -1.50 -8.03
C HIS A 326 11.73 -1.02 -8.39
N MET A 327 12.28 0.04 -7.75
CA MET A 327 13.60 0.53 -8.10
C MET A 327 14.69 -0.46 -7.68
N LEU A 328 14.75 -0.83 -6.39
CA LEU A 328 15.84 -1.66 -5.91
C LEU A 328 15.78 -3.08 -6.47
N ASN A 329 14.59 -3.67 -6.52
CA ASN A 329 14.44 -5.02 -7.07
C ASN A 329 14.42 -5.05 -8.61
N GLY A 330 14.09 -3.95 -9.29
CA GLY A 330 14.31 -3.79 -10.72
C GLY A 330 15.79 -3.78 -11.07
N ILE A 331 16.60 -3.02 -10.32
CA ILE A 331 18.07 -3.03 -10.45
C ILE A 331 18.61 -4.44 -10.17
N TRP A 332 18.16 -5.08 -9.07
CA TRP A 332 18.58 -6.42 -8.71
C TRP A 332 18.24 -7.46 -9.78
N GLY A 333 17.01 -7.45 -10.31
CA GLY A 333 16.58 -8.36 -11.37
C GLY A 333 17.38 -8.20 -12.65
N THR A 334 17.70 -6.96 -13.01
CA THR A 334 18.56 -6.67 -14.18
C THR A 334 19.99 -7.19 -13.95
N ILE A 335 20.56 -7.00 -12.78
CA ILE A 335 21.87 -7.57 -12.42
C ILE A 335 21.80 -9.11 -12.44
N ALA A 336 20.69 -9.69 -12.00
CA ALA A 336 20.51 -11.13 -11.90
C ALA A 336 20.60 -11.84 -13.27
N VAL A 337 20.25 -11.20 -14.37
CA VAL A 337 20.52 -11.72 -15.73
C VAL A 337 22.02 -11.98 -15.90
N GLY A 338 22.86 -10.99 -15.59
CA GLY A 338 24.32 -11.10 -15.69
C GLY A 338 24.96 -12.11 -14.73
N LEU A 339 24.24 -12.53 -13.69
CA LEU A 339 24.72 -13.50 -12.71
C LEU A 339 24.20 -14.92 -12.98
N PHE A 340 22.93 -15.08 -13.36
CA PHE A 340 22.21 -16.33 -13.35
C PHE A 340 21.70 -16.81 -14.72
N ALA A 341 21.98 -16.11 -15.82
CA ALA A 341 21.64 -16.61 -17.15
C ALA A 341 22.35 -17.94 -17.42
N THR A 342 21.62 -18.95 -17.91
CA THR A 342 22.17 -20.29 -18.15
C THR A 342 21.62 -20.91 -19.44
N SER A 343 22.50 -21.56 -20.20
CA SER A 343 22.13 -22.29 -21.40
C SER A 343 21.17 -23.47 -21.17
N THR A 344 20.95 -23.85 -19.93
CA THR A 344 19.96 -24.88 -19.58
C THR A 344 18.53 -24.35 -19.54
N ALA A 345 18.34 -23.02 -19.47
CA ALA A 345 17.01 -22.41 -19.51
C ALA A 345 16.45 -22.43 -20.97
N PRO A 346 15.18 -22.82 -21.15
CA PRO A 346 14.60 -22.98 -22.48
C PRO A 346 14.65 -21.72 -23.35
N GLY A 347 14.48 -20.52 -22.76
CA GLY A 347 14.50 -19.24 -23.47
C GLY A 347 15.90 -18.74 -23.85
N PHE A 348 16.95 -19.30 -23.27
CA PHE A 348 18.33 -18.82 -23.46
C PHE A 348 18.77 -18.75 -24.91
N ALA A 349 18.45 -19.78 -25.71
CA ALA A 349 18.84 -19.81 -27.11
C ALA A 349 18.17 -18.71 -27.93
N VAL A 350 16.95 -18.33 -27.59
CA VAL A 350 16.21 -17.24 -28.24
C VAL A 350 16.74 -15.88 -27.80
N ALA A 351 17.13 -15.76 -26.53
CA ALA A 351 17.67 -14.52 -25.95
C ALA A 351 19.01 -14.11 -26.61
N GLY A 352 19.82 -15.10 -27.08
CA GLY A 352 21.06 -14.83 -27.80
C GLY A 352 22.12 -14.07 -26.99
N ILE A 353 22.16 -14.28 -25.67
CA ILE A 353 23.05 -13.61 -24.73
C ILE A 353 24.15 -14.54 -24.23
N ASP A 354 25.13 -13.98 -23.50
CA ASP A 354 26.16 -14.77 -22.82
C ASP A 354 25.63 -15.39 -21.51
N GLU A 355 26.18 -16.53 -21.09
CA GLU A 355 25.90 -17.10 -19.79
C GLU A 355 26.28 -16.13 -18.65
N GLY A 356 25.59 -16.24 -17.54
CA GLY A 356 25.85 -15.46 -16.35
C GLY A 356 27.14 -15.85 -15.64
N LEU A 357 27.62 -14.96 -14.77
CA LEU A 357 28.88 -15.13 -14.04
C LEU A 357 28.93 -16.47 -13.26
N PHE A 358 27.83 -16.87 -12.63
CA PHE A 358 27.78 -18.08 -11.80
C PHE A 358 27.64 -19.38 -12.61
N TYR A 359 27.37 -19.26 -13.92
CA TYR A 359 27.29 -20.39 -14.85
C TYR A 359 28.46 -20.44 -15.85
N GLY A 360 29.52 -19.66 -15.60
CA GLY A 360 30.77 -19.74 -16.34
C GLY A 360 30.93 -18.75 -17.48
N GLY A 361 29.96 -17.86 -17.73
CA GLY A 361 29.98 -16.86 -18.79
C GLY A 361 30.89 -15.64 -18.53
N GLY A 362 31.53 -15.59 -17.37
CA GLY A 362 32.40 -14.47 -17.00
C GLY A 362 31.60 -13.16 -16.75
N PHE A 363 32.26 -12.04 -16.99
CA PHE A 363 31.68 -10.71 -16.69
C PHE A 363 30.96 -10.07 -17.90
N THR A 364 30.97 -10.68 -19.06
CA THR A 364 30.49 -10.04 -20.29
C THR A 364 29.02 -9.62 -20.18
N GLN A 365 28.13 -10.56 -19.85
CA GLN A 365 26.70 -10.24 -19.69
C GLN A 365 26.45 -9.29 -18.52
N LEU A 366 27.17 -9.47 -17.41
CA LEU A 366 27.03 -8.58 -16.26
C LEU A 366 27.40 -7.12 -16.59
N ILE A 367 28.46 -6.88 -17.38
CA ILE A 367 28.85 -5.54 -17.83
C ILE A 367 27.76 -4.93 -18.71
N LYS A 368 27.17 -5.70 -19.64
CA LYS A 368 26.05 -5.24 -20.47
C LYS A 368 24.85 -4.82 -19.60
N GLN A 369 24.51 -5.63 -18.61
CA GLN A 369 23.40 -5.32 -17.67
C GLN A 369 23.68 -4.06 -16.85
N LEU A 370 24.88 -3.92 -16.29
CA LEU A 370 25.26 -2.72 -15.52
C LEU A 370 25.27 -1.46 -16.40
N GLY A 371 25.73 -1.59 -17.65
CA GLY A 371 25.70 -0.49 -18.63
C GLY A 371 24.28 -0.07 -18.97
N GLY A 372 23.38 -1.03 -19.22
CA GLY A 372 21.95 -0.76 -19.45
C GLY A 372 21.29 -0.07 -18.27
N ILE A 373 21.51 -0.57 -17.03
CA ILE A 373 21.04 0.09 -15.80
C ILE A 373 21.52 1.54 -15.76
N GLY A 374 22.82 1.79 -16.01
CA GLY A 374 23.39 3.13 -15.91
C GLY A 374 22.77 4.11 -16.90
N VAL A 375 22.60 3.70 -18.15
CA VAL A 375 22.04 4.56 -19.21
C VAL A 375 20.56 4.84 -18.97
N THR A 376 19.77 3.80 -18.68
CA THR A 376 18.34 3.93 -18.42
C THR A 376 18.08 4.76 -17.15
N ALA A 377 18.87 4.54 -16.09
CA ALA A 377 18.76 5.34 -14.87
C ALA A 377 19.10 6.82 -15.13
N LEU A 378 20.16 7.12 -15.88
CA LEU A 378 20.54 8.49 -16.21
C LEU A 378 19.42 9.20 -16.99
N TRP A 379 18.88 8.55 -18.04
CA TRP A 379 17.75 9.08 -18.79
C TRP A 379 16.55 9.39 -17.90
N THR A 380 16.14 8.42 -17.09
CA THR A 380 14.99 8.54 -16.21
C THR A 380 15.18 9.65 -15.18
N VAL A 381 16.34 9.68 -14.51
CA VAL A 381 16.64 10.72 -13.49
C VAL A 381 16.56 12.12 -14.11
N VAL A 382 17.18 12.33 -15.26
CA VAL A 382 17.20 13.65 -15.92
C VAL A 382 15.80 14.06 -16.35
N THR A 383 15.11 13.21 -17.08
CA THR A 383 13.81 13.57 -17.69
C THR A 383 12.71 13.74 -16.67
N ILE A 384 12.63 12.85 -15.66
CA ILE A 384 11.61 12.98 -14.63
C ILE A 384 11.86 14.14 -13.65
N THR A 385 13.15 14.44 -13.35
CA THR A 385 13.49 15.61 -12.54
C THR A 385 13.07 16.90 -13.22
N ILE A 386 13.34 17.04 -14.52
CA ILE A 386 12.88 18.19 -15.31
C ILE A 386 11.34 18.27 -15.28
N THR A 387 10.67 17.15 -15.50
CA THR A 387 9.20 17.08 -15.49
C THR A 387 8.62 17.55 -14.16
N PHE A 388 9.07 16.98 -13.05
CA PHE A 388 8.58 17.38 -11.72
C PHE A 388 8.96 18.81 -11.36
N PHE A 389 10.12 19.28 -11.78
CA PHE A 389 10.53 20.68 -11.57
C PHE A 389 9.59 21.65 -12.30
N ILE A 390 9.27 21.38 -13.57
CA ILE A 390 8.32 22.20 -14.34
C ILE A 390 6.95 22.18 -13.67
N ILE A 391 6.41 21.01 -13.33
CA ILE A 391 5.13 20.88 -12.64
C ILE A 391 5.13 21.68 -11.33
N LYS A 392 6.18 21.53 -10.51
CA LYS A 392 6.31 22.22 -9.22
C LYS A 392 6.32 23.75 -9.37
N LYS A 393 6.89 24.28 -10.47
CA LYS A 393 7.00 25.72 -10.74
C LYS A 393 5.77 26.32 -11.43
N THR A 394 4.95 25.50 -12.08
CA THR A 394 3.78 25.96 -12.84
C THR A 394 2.47 25.76 -12.07
N ILE A 395 2.01 24.51 -11.97
CA ILE A 395 0.71 24.15 -11.35
C ILE A 395 0.84 23.73 -9.87
N GLY A 396 2.09 23.54 -9.38
CA GLY A 396 2.37 23.06 -8.03
C GLY A 396 2.24 21.56 -7.93
N LEU A 397 3.15 20.89 -7.21
CA LEU A 397 3.20 19.42 -7.11
C LEU A 397 2.36 18.89 -5.94
N ARG A 398 2.29 19.63 -4.83
CA ARG A 398 1.66 19.23 -3.57
C ARG A 398 0.37 20.01 -3.31
N VAL A 399 -0.59 19.35 -2.70
CA VAL A 399 -1.79 19.99 -2.13
C VAL A 399 -1.43 20.86 -0.93
N SER A 400 -2.37 21.72 -0.49
CA SER A 400 -2.19 22.49 0.74
C SER A 400 -2.18 21.59 1.99
N GLU A 401 -1.69 22.13 3.09
CA GLU A 401 -1.67 21.43 4.38
C GLU A 401 -3.09 21.07 4.85
N GLU A 402 -4.04 21.96 4.68
CA GLU A 402 -5.44 21.75 5.03
C GLU A 402 -6.07 20.62 4.21
N GLU A 403 -5.84 20.59 2.89
CA GLU A 403 -6.33 19.51 2.01
C GLU A 403 -5.74 18.15 2.39
N GLU A 404 -4.44 18.09 2.73
CA GLU A 404 -3.79 16.86 3.17
C GLU A 404 -4.35 16.36 4.52
N ILE A 405 -4.66 17.28 5.45
CA ILE A 405 -5.25 16.95 6.75
C ILE A 405 -6.68 16.44 6.58
N VAL A 406 -7.50 17.12 5.79
CA VAL A 406 -8.90 16.74 5.52
C VAL A 406 -8.98 15.43 4.75
N GLY A 407 -8.17 15.26 3.73
CA GLY A 407 -8.13 14.09 2.84
C GLY A 407 -8.57 14.41 1.42
N LEU A 408 -7.90 13.76 0.47
CA LEU A 408 -8.02 14.08 -0.96
C LEU A 408 -9.31 13.58 -1.61
N ASP A 409 -10.01 12.63 -0.99
CA ASP A 409 -11.33 12.19 -1.45
C ASP A 409 -12.31 13.38 -1.45
N SER A 410 -12.34 14.14 -0.36
CA SER A 410 -13.21 15.29 -0.22
C SER A 410 -12.72 16.50 -1.01
N THR A 411 -11.43 16.82 -0.92
CA THR A 411 -10.90 18.09 -1.42
C THR A 411 -10.63 18.08 -2.92
N GLU A 412 -10.20 16.96 -3.50
CA GLU A 412 -9.90 16.85 -4.93
C GLU A 412 -11.09 16.28 -5.74
N HIS A 413 -11.98 15.50 -5.12
CA HIS A 413 -13.07 14.80 -5.83
C HIS A 413 -14.48 15.09 -5.29
N GLY A 414 -14.61 15.84 -4.19
CA GLY A 414 -15.90 16.13 -3.57
C GLY A 414 -16.59 14.89 -2.98
N LEU A 415 -15.83 13.82 -2.71
CA LEU A 415 -16.33 12.58 -2.13
C LEU A 415 -16.31 12.69 -0.60
N PRO A 416 -17.45 12.66 0.10
CA PRO A 416 -17.44 12.73 1.57
C PRO A 416 -16.76 11.50 2.21
N SER A 417 -16.83 10.35 1.57
CA SER A 417 -16.09 9.13 1.91
C SER A 417 -16.18 8.13 0.77
N ALA A 418 -15.13 7.35 0.54
CA ALA A 418 -15.18 6.18 -0.33
C ALA A 418 -15.94 5.01 0.32
N TYR A 419 -16.18 5.06 1.63
CA TYR A 419 -16.86 4.03 2.42
C TYR A 419 -18.15 4.58 3.00
N SER A 420 -19.30 4.18 2.42
CA SER A 420 -20.63 4.59 2.92
C SER A 420 -20.93 3.90 4.25
N GLY A 421 -21.41 4.67 5.23
CA GLY A 421 -21.88 4.14 6.53
C GLY A 421 -20.79 3.88 7.58
N PHE A 422 -19.51 4.18 7.29
CA PHE A 422 -18.41 4.07 8.25
C PHE A 422 -17.88 5.44 8.65
N ALA A 423 -17.70 5.67 9.95
CA ALA A 423 -16.93 6.81 10.43
C ALA A 423 -15.44 6.52 10.21
N ILE A 424 -14.76 7.35 9.42
CA ILE A 424 -13.32 7.27 9.23
C ILE A 424 -12.65 7.83 10.48
N MET A 425 -12.11 6.95 11.33
CA MET A 425 -11.25 7.36 12.43
C MET A 425 -9.80 7.31 11.96
N ASP A 426 -9.22 8.46 11.67
CA ASP A 426 -7.81 8.58 11.37
C ASP A 426 -6.99 8.55 12.67
N ILE A 427 -6.40 7.39 12.95
CA ILE A 427 -5.56 7.19 14.14
C ILE A 427 -4.29 8.06 14.07
N SER A 428 -3.86 8.48 12.89
CA SER A 428 -2.67 9.32 12.71
C SER A 428 -2.87 10.76 13.16
N ASN A 429 -4.10 11.28 13.15
CA ASN A 429 -4.40 12.64 13.59
C ASN A 429 -4.53 12.78 15.13
N THR A 430 -4.45 11.68 15.89
CA THR A 430 -4.40 11.73 17.35
C THR A 430 -2.98 11.96 17.90
N MET A 431 -1.99 12.16 17.04
CA MET A 431 -0.60 12.35 17.47
C MET A 431 -0.22 13.81 17.80
N ASP A 432 -1.06 14.79 17.51
CA ASP A 432 -0.78 16.19 17.83
C ASP A 432 -1.13 16.61 19.28
N VAL A 433 -1.45 15.67 20.15
CA VAL A 433 -1.66 15.93 21.58
C VAL A 433 -0.61 15.19 22.39
N ASN A 434 0.67 15.50 22.18
CA ASN A 434 1.71 15.11 23.13
C ASN A 434 2.89 16.07 23.11
N GLU A 435 2.70 17.25 23.64
CA GLU A 435 3.77 17.87 24.39
C GLU A 435 3.79 17.25 25.79
N ASN A 436 4.89 16.55 26.08
CA ASN A 436 5.43 16.27 27.41
C ASN A 436 4.45 16.30 28.58
N THR A 437 3.84 15.18 28.88
CA THR A 437 3.38 14.95 30.23
C THR A 437 4.04 13.68 30.77
N ASN A 438 5.17 13.86 31.46
CA ASN A 438 5.47 13.05 32.62
C ASN A 438 4.31 13.28 33.60
N LEU A 439 3.28 12.43 33.52
CA LEU A 439 2.21 12.41 34.50
C LEU A 439 2.68 11.61 35.72
N GLY A 440 3.56 12.22 36.53
CA GLY A 440 3.47 12.09 37.97
C GLY A 440 2.16 12.74 38.41
N GLU A 441 1.57 12.30 39.48
CA GLU A 441 0.33 12.82 40.05
C GLU A 441 0.18 14.33 39.84
N ALA A 442 -0.78 14.73 39.01
CA ALA A 442 -1.01 16.11 38.67
C ALA A 442 -1.70 16.75 39.89
N ASP A 443 -0.90 17.30 40.77
CA ASP A 443 -1.39 18.15 41.83
C ASP A 443 -1.76 19.50 41.21
N TYR A 444 -3.06 19.77 41.11
CA TYR A 444 -3.61 21.02 40.57
C TYR A 444 -2.98 22.24 41.23
N ASP A 445 -2.67 22.16 42.53
CA ASP A 445 -2.09 23.25 43.31
C ASP A 445 -0.63 23.55 42.95
N LYS A 446 0.07 22.60 42.33
CA LYS A 446 1.45 22.75 41.84
C LYS A 446 1.54 23.09 40.33
N ALA A 447 0.39 23.14 39.61
CA ALA A 447 0.37 23.48 38.20
C ALA A 447 0.61 24.99 37.98
N SER A 448 1.26 25.33 36.87
CA SER A 448 1.45 26.73 36.46
C SER A 448 0.09 27.42 36.23
N GLU A 449 0.04 28.73 36.41
CA GLU A 449 -1.19 29.53 36.28
C GLU A 449 -1.81 29.38 34.85
N ALA A 450 -1.00 29.26 33.82
CA ALA A 450 -1.45 29.00 32.44
C ALA A 450 -2.13 27.62 32.32
N LYS A 451 -1.63 26.58 33.02
CA LYS A 451 -2.22 25.25 33.00
C LYS A 451 -3.52 25.19 33.85
N ARG A 452 -3.58 25.94 34.93
CA ARG A 452 -4.81 26.07 35.73
C ARG A 452 -5.91 26.79 34.96
N ASN A 453 -5.59 27.84 34.24
CA ASN A 453 -6.54 28.60 33.43
C ASN A 453 -7.02 27.83 32.18
N ALA A 454 -6.26 26.85 31.70
CA ALA A 454 -6.63 25.96 30.59
C ALA A 454 -7.40 24.71 31.07
N SER A 455 -7.44 24.41 32.37
CA SER A 455 -8.20 23.28 32.91
C SER A 455 -9.68 23.64 33.02
N VAL A 456 -10.56 22.69 32.66
CA VAL A 456 -11.99 22.81 32.91
C VAL A 456 -12.19 22.74 34.44
N HIS A 457 -12.48 23.87 35.04
CA HIS A 457 -12.76 23.95 36.47
C HIS A 457 -14.14 23.30 36.73
N VAL A 458 -14.14 22.15 37.33
CA VAL A 458 -15.37 21.49 37.81
C VAL A 458 -15.57 21.97 39.26
N GLU A 459 -16.39 22.99 39.46
CA GLU A 459 -16.85 23.34 40.80
C GLU A 459 -17.66 22.17 41.36
N ASN A 460 -17.38 21.84 42.60
CA ASN A 460 -18.15 20.85 43.33
C ASN A 460 -19.52 21.48 43.67
N MET A 461 -20.48 21.38 42.74
CA MET A 461 -21.84 21.87 42.93
C MET A 461 -22.65 20.96 43.87
N SER A 462 -22.10 20.63 45.05
CA SER A 462 -22.80 19.78 46.00
C SER A 462 -23.87 20.49 46.86
N GLU A 463 -24.09 21.80 46.72
CA GLU A 463 -25.01 22.50 47.59
C GLU A 463 -26.15 23.31 46.96
N THR A 464 -26.26 23.42 45.62
CA THR A 464 -27.25 24.36 45.03
C THR A 464 -28.22 23.77 44.00
N LEU A 465 -28.25 22.48 43.76
CA LEU A 465 -29.29 21.81 42.96
C LEU A 465 -30.08 20.77 43.79
N GLN A 466 -30.68 21.19 44.87
CA GLN A 466 -31.91 20.56 45.41
C GLN A 466 -33.13 21.03 44.60
N GLY A 467 -33.04 21.05 43.30
CA GLY A 467 -34.18 20.99 42.42
C GLY A 467 -34.65 19.54 42.38
N THR A 468 -35.87 19.29 42.72
CA THR A 468 -36.56 18.01 42.82
C THR A 468 -36.37 17.19 41.53
N VAL A 469 -35.26 16.48 41.39
CA VAL A 469 -35.17 15.37 40.44
C VAL A 469 -36.04 14.28 41.06
N MET A 470 -37.21 13.99 40.45
CA MET A 470 -37.98 12.80 40.78
C MET A 470 -37.07 11.60 40.65
N GLN A 471 -36.67 11.01 41.76
CA GLN A 471 -35.91 9.76 41.74
C GLN A 471 -36.90 8.64 41.39
N THR A 472 -36.90 8.22 40.14
CA THR A 472 -37.70 7.09 39.66
C THR A 472 -37.28 5.76 40.27
N GLY A 473 -36.16 5.71 41.02
CA GLY A 473 -35.55 4.47 41.49
C GLY A 473 -34.85 3.67 40.38
N ILE A 474 -34.87 4.17 39.16
CA ILE A 474 -34.25 3.55 37.98
C ILE A 474 -32.83 4.08 37.83
N ASN A 475 -31.88 3.17 37.61
CA ASN A 475 -30.48 3.54 37.41
C ASN A 475 -29.91 2.93 36.13
N LYS A 476 -29.12 3.70 35.42
CA LYS A 476 -28.32 3.26 34.30
C LYS A 476 -26.90 2.98 34.78
N VAL A 477 -26.45 1.74 34.63
CA VAL A 477 -25.08 1.32 34.94
C VAL A 477 -24.32 1.20 33.65
N VAL A 478 -23.23 1.95 33.51
CA VAL A 478 -22.32 1.94 32.35
C VAL A 478 -21.01 1.29 32.76
N ILE A 479 -20.63 0.23 32.06
CA ILE A 479 -19.42 -0.54 32.33
C ILE A 479 -18.49 -0.42 31.11
N ILE A 480 -17.31 0.16 31.30
CA ILE A 480 -16.30 0.23 30.25
C ILE A 480 -15.17 -0.75 30.58
N THR A 481 -14.93 -1.75 29.73
CA THR A 481 -13.93 -2.80 29.98
C THR A 481 -13.25 -3.27 28.68
N LYS A 482 -12.33 -4.23 28.79
CA LYS A 482 -11.64 -4.84 27.64
C LYS A 482 -12.63 -5.62 26.78
N LEU A 483 -12.45 -5.57 25.46
CA LEU A 483 -13.28 -6.34 24.51
C LEU A 483 -13.26 -7.85 24.81
N SER A 484 -12.11 -8.40 25.23
CA SER A 484 -11.94 -9.82 25.57
C SER A 484 -12.76 -10.30 26.80
N MET A 485 -13.32 -9.37 27.57
CA MET A 485 -14.15 -9.68 28.74
C MET A 485 -15.65 -9.70 28.45
N TYR A 486 -16.05 -9.44 27.20
CA TYR A 486 -17.45 -9.30 26.79
C TYR A 486 -18.30 -10.51 27.18
N ASP A 487 -17.91 -11.72 26.73
CA ASP A 487 -18.71 -12.93 26.95
C ASP A 487 -18.87 -13.27 28.44
N LYS A 488 -17.81 -13.02 29.22
CA LYS A 488 -17.82 -13.28 30.67
C LYS A 488 -18.78 -12.35 31.38
N ILE A 489 -18.71 -11.04 31.10
CA ILE A 489 -19.57 -10.06 31.79
C ILE A 489 -21.02 -10.19 31.32
N LYS A 490 -21.27 -10.44 30.04
CA LYS A 490 -22.61 -10.69 29.50
C LYS A 490 -23.27 -11.87 30.20
N LYS A 491 -22.54 -12.99 30.33
CA LYS A 491 -23.06 -14.16 31.07
C LYS A 491 -23.36 -13.86 32.53
N ALA A 492 -22.43 -13.20 33.21
CA ALA A 492 -22.60 -12.88 34.63
C ALA A 492 -23.79 -11.92 34.90
N LEU A 493 -24.03 -10.96 34.00
CA LEU A 493 -25.18 -10.05 34.07
C LEU A 493 -26.50 -10.78 33.77
N ASN A 494 -26.51 -11.68 32.78
CA ASN A 494 -27.68 -12.51 32.50
C ASN A 494 -28.03 -13.45 33.67
N ASP A 495 -27.01 -14.08 34.29
CA ASP A 495 -27.19 -14.93 35.47
C ASP A 495 -27.72 -14.15 36.66
N LEU A 496 -27.50 -12.84 36.71
CA LEU A 496 -28.06 -11.93 37.73
C LEU A 496 -29.52 -11.53 37.42
N GLY A 497 -30.04 -11.83 36.22
CA GLY A 497 -31.37 -11.46 35.77
C GLY A 497 -31.43 -10.17 34.93
N VAL A 498 -30.29 -9.62 34.50
CA VAL A 498 -30.25 -8.46 33.60
C VAL A 498 -30.43 -8.95 32.17
N THR A 499 -31.60 -8.66 31.57
CA THR A 499 -31.95 -9.13 30.22
C THR A 499 -31.67 -8.11 29.12
N GLY A 500 -31.74 -6.80 29.44
CA GLY A 500 -31.49 -5.71 28.46
C GLY A 500 -30.08 -5.15 28.59
N ILE A 501 -29.18 -5.44 27.64
CA ILE A 501 -27.81 -4.94 27.62
C ILE A 501 -27.56 -4.26 26.26
N THR A 502 -27.21 -2.97 26.26
CA THR A 502 -26.74 -2.27 25.09
C THR A 502 -25.22 -2.30 25.06
N VAL A 503 -24.63 -2.67 23.94
CA VAL A 503 -23.17 -2.80 23.78
C VAL A 503 -22.67 -1.90 22.66
N THR A 504 -21.65 -1.09 22.96
CA THR A 504 -20.97 -0.24 22.00
C THR A 504 -19.46 -0.55 22.03
N GLN A 505 -18.88 -0.76 20.88
CA GLN A 505 -17.42 -0.80 20.80
C GLN A 505 -16.87 0.63 20.89
N VAL A 506 -15.88 0.81 21.76
CA VAL A 506 -15.24 2.11 21.98
C VAL A 506 -13.72 1.93 21.99
N THR A 507 -13.00 3.00 21.71
CA THR A 507 -11.57 3.06 21.90
C THR A 507 -11.26 3.94 23.10
N GLY A 508 -10.30 3.52 23.92
CA GLY A 508 -9.92 4.28 25.10
C GLY A 508 -8.42 4.47 25.18
N CYS A 509 -7.98 5.68 25.49
CA CYS A 509 -6.61 5.98 25.88
C CYS A 509 -6.53 6.18 27.40
N GLY A 510 -5.38 5.88 27.99
CA GLY A 510 -5.15 6.05 29.43
C GLY A 510 -3.73 5.59 29.81
N ILE A 511 -3.46 5.49 31.11
CA ILE A 511 -2.16 5.10 31.67
C ILE A 511 -1.69 3.72 31.17
N GLN A 512 -2.60 2.88 30.69
CA GLN A 512 -2.28 1.61 30.08
C GLN A 512 -1.63 1.85 28.70
N LYS A 513 -0.30 1.83 28.66
CA LYS A 513 0.44 1.78 27.40
C LYS A 513 0.12 0.44 26.73
N GLY A 514 -0.34 0.47 25.48
CA GLY A 514 -0.46 -0.72 24.65
C GLY A 514 0.91 -1.37 24.44
N SER A 515 0.96 -2.63 24.03
CA SER A 515 2.20 -3.22 23.56
C SER A 515 2.62 -2.51 22.28
N SER A 516 3.87 -2.07 22.20
CA SER A 516 4.42 -1.52 20.97
C SER A 516 4.26 -2.54 19.85
N GLN A 517 3.69 -2.13 18.74
CA GLN A 517 3.59 -2.94 17.53
C GLN A 517 4.51 -2.34 16.47
N MET A 518 5.04 -3.21 15.60
CA MET A 518 5.89 -2.77 14.52
C MET A 518 5.06 -2.73 13.23
N TYR A 519 5.15 -1.63 12.50
CA TYR A 519 4.63 -1.53 11.14
C TYR A 519 5.76 -1.11 10.21
N ARG A 520 6.12 -1.97 9.25
CA ARG A 520 7.22 -1.74 8.29
C ARG A 520 8.54 -1.37 8.98
N GLY A 521 8.80 -1.97 10.14
CA GLY A 521 10.01 -1.69 10.93
C GLY A 521 9.97 -0.40 11.77
N VAL A 522 8.84 0.31 11.79
CA VAL A 522 8.60 1.49 12.63
C VAL A 522 7.76 1.10 13.85
N GLU A 523 8.19 1.48 15.03
CA GLU A 523 7.44 1.25 16.27
C GLU A 523 6.19 2.14 16.29
N MET A 524 5.01 1.52 16.53
CA MET A 524 3.75 2.22 16.71
C MET A 524 3.40 2.27 18.19
N ASP A 525 3.24 3.46 18.73
CA ASP A 525 2.61 3.66 20.04
C ASP A 525 1.10 3.47 19.89
N MET A 526 0.56 2.33 20.33
CA MET A 526 -0.87 2.10 20.40
C MET A 526 -1.45 2.91 21.55
N THR A 527 -1.85 4.15 21.28
CA THR A 527 -2.45 5.04 22.28
C THR A 527 -3.92 4.72 22.53
N LEU A 528 -4.61 4.11 21.56
CA LEU A 528 -6.01 3.73 21.63
C LEU A 528 -6.14 2.21 21.72
N LEU A 529 -6.74 1.74 22.81
CA LEU A 529 -7.02 0.32 23.02
C LEU A 529 -8.50 0.02 22.77
N PRO A 530 -8.84 -1.07 22.06
CA PRO A 530 -10.22 -1.48 21.87
C PRO A 530 -10.84 -1.88 23.21
N LYS A 531 -11.98 -1.26 23.51
CA LYS A 531 -12.79 -1.52 24.70
C LYS A 531 -14.26 -1.69 24.30
N ILE A 532 -15.06 -2.16 25.23
CA ILE A 532 -16.51 -2.17 25.13
C ILE A 532 -17.11 -1.28 26.22
N LYS A 533 -18.19 -0.63 25.86
CA LYS A 533 -19.09 0.07 26.77
C LYS A 533 -20.40 -0.72 26.80
N LEU A 534 -20.72 -1.29 27.98
CA LEU A 534 -22.00 -1.94 28.25
C LEU A 534 -22.87 -0.97 29.03
N GLU A 535 -24.12 -0.85 28.62
CA GLU A 535 -25.12 -0.02 29.30
C GLU A 535 -26.31 -0.90 29.68
N VAL A 536 -26.63 -0.92 30.94
CA VAL A 536 -27.78 -1.65 31.50
C VAL A 536 -28.63 -0.70 32.34
N VAL A 537 -29.95 -0.82 32.22
CA VAL A 537 -30.89 -0.04 33.02
C VAL A 537 -31.55 -1.00 33.98
N VAL A 538 -31.48 -0.71 35.28
CA VAL A 538 -31.99 -1.57 36.36
C VAL A 538 -32.89 -0.78 37.30
N SER A 539 -33.90 -1.45 37.82
CA SER A 539 -34.82 -0.91 38.78
C SER A 539 -35.06 -1.88 39.95
N GLN A 540 -35.40 -3.13 39.69
CA GLN A 540 -35.63 -4.16 40.70
C GLN A 540 -34.34 -4.81 41.21
N ILE A 541 -33.33 -4.92 40.32
CA ILE A 541 -32.03 -5.45 40.71
C ILE A 541 -31.24 -4.33 41.39
N PRO A 542 -30.81 -4.51 42.66
CA PRO A 542 -30.02 -3.51 43.37
C PRO A 542 -28.72 -3.19 42.59
N VAL A 543 -28.45 -1.91 42.38
CA VAL A 543 -27.26 -1.42 41.67
C VAL A 543 -25.97 -2.01 42.23
N ASP A 544 -25.88 -2.10 43.57
CA ASP A 544 -24.68 -2.66 44.23
C ASP A 544 -24.41 -4.12 43.82
N ARG A 545 -25.46 -4.93 43.59
CA ARG A 545 -25.30 -6.30 43.12
C ARG A 545 -24.74 -6.34 41.66
N VAL A 546 -25.17 -5.40 40.81
CA VAL A 546 -24.63 -5.27 39.46
C VAL A 546 -23.15 -4.87 39.52
N ILE A 547 -22.82 -3.90 40.38
CA ILE A 547 -21.44 -3.44 40.57
C ILE A 547 -20.54 -4.57 41.10
N GLU A 548 -21.00 -5.30 42.15
CA GLU A 548 -20.23 -6.41 42.72
C GLU A 548 -20.02 -7.54 41.71
N THR A 549 -21.06 -7.91 40.94
CA THR A 549 -20.98 -8.92 39.91
C THR A 549 -19.98 -8.49 38.83
N ALA A 550 -20.05 -7.25 38.35
CA ALA A 550 -19.14 -6.72 37.38
C ALA A 550 -17.69 -6.68 37.89
N LYS A 551 -17.48 -6.18 39.13
CA LYS A 551 -16.14 -6.17 39.76
C LYS A 551 -15.58 -7.58 39.88
N LYS A 552 -16.33 -8.55 40.37
CA LYS A 552 -15.88 -9.93 40.53
C LYS A 552 -15.52 -10.57 39.19
N THR A 553 -16.30 -10.29 38.15
CA THR A 553 -16.10 -10.88 36.81
C THR A 553 -14.94 -10.25 36.03
N LEU A 554 -14.77 -8.94 36.19
CA LEU A 554 -13.82 -8.16 35.39
C LEU A 554 -12.45 -7.95 36.04
N TYR A 555 -12.34 -8.25 37.35
CA TYR A 555 -11.11 -8.05 38.12
C TYR A 555 -10.00 -9.00 37.62
N THR A 556 -8.88 -8.45 37.18
CA THR A 556 -7.65 -9.18 36.82
C THR A 556 -6.46 -8.75 37.67
N GLY A 557 -6.61 -7.73 38.53
CA GLY A 557 -5.54 -7.14 39.34
C GLY A 557 -4.54 -6.32 38.50
N LYS A 558 -4.85 -6.04 37.25
CA LYS A 558 -3.98 -5.27 36.32
C LYS A 558 -4.66 -3.97 35.90
N ILE A 559 -3.86 -2.94 35.66
CA ILE A 559 -4.34 -1.68 35.07
C ILE A 559 -5.09 -1.99 33.76
N GLY A 560 -6.27 -1.40 33.58
CA GLY A 560 -7.08 -1.56 32.37
C GLY A 560 -8.31 -2.45 32.52
N ASP A 561 -8.63 -2.96 33.72
CA ASP A 561 -9.82 -3.77 33.98
C ASP A 561 -11.12 -3.00 33.70
N GLY A 562 -11.09 -1.67 33.79
CA GLY A 562 -12.22 -0.83 33.40
C GLY A 562 -12.72 0.09 34.48
N LYS A 563 -13.88 0.72 34.23
CA LYS A 563 -14.60 1.60 35.17
C LYS A 563 -16.09 1.36 35.05
N ILE A 564 -16.79 1.56 36.15
CA ILE A 564 -18.23 1.47 36.25
C ILE A 564 -18.76 2.86 36.65
N PHE A 565 -19.76 3.34 35.93
CA PHE A 565 -20.46 4.60 36.23
C PHE A 565 -21.93 4.32 36.44
N VAL A 566 -22.54 5.01 37.41
CA VAL A 566 -23.96 4.89 37.69
C VAL A 566 -24.61 6.25 37.51
N TYR A 567 -25.70 6.27 36.77
CA TYR A 567 -26.49 7.48 36.50
C TYR A 567 -27.93 7.24 36.91
N PRO A 568 -28.58 8.16 37.67
CA PRO A 568 -30.01 8.12 37.88
C PRO A 568 -30.73 8.42 36.54
N VAL A 569 -31.80 7.70 36.26
CA VAL A 569 -32.62 7.90 35.06
C VAL A 569 -33.87 8.65 35.48
N SER A 570 -34.07 9.84 34.94
CA SER A 570 -35.20 10.71 35.26
C SER A 570 -36.52 10.25 34.63
N LYS A 571 -36.46 9.57 33.51
CA LYS A 571 -37.64 9.06 32.78
C LYS A 571 -37.23 7.96 31.78
N VAL A 572 -38.08 6.96 31.64
CA VAL A 572 -38.01 5.93 30.61
C VAL A 572 -39.35 5.86 29.87
N VAL A 573 -39.33 5.75 28.55
CA VAL A 573 -40.54 5.60 27.75
C VAL A 573 -40.36 4.44 26.76
N LYS A 574 -41.28 3.51 26.72
CA LYS A 574 -41.31 2.38 25.79
C LYS A 574 -41.91 2.84 24.46
N ILE A 575 -41.13 2.86 23.40
CA ILE A 575 -41.56 3.40 22.10
C ILE A 575 -42.77 2.67 21.54
N ARG A 576 -42.85 1.34 21.72
CA ARG A 576 -43.93 0.51 21.15
C ARG A 576 -45.29 0.78 21.80
N THR A 577 -45.33 0.98 23.13
CA THR A 577 -46.57 1.03 23.88
C THR A 577 -46.86 2.39 24.50
N GLY A 578 -45.86 3.28 24.58
CA GLY A 578 -45.96 4.55 25.29
C GLY A 578 -45.91 4.42 26.82
N GLU A 579 -45.69 3.23 27.37
CA GLU A 579 -45.53 3.02 28.83
C GLU A 579 -44.33 3.79 29.35
N GLU A 580 -44.47 4.31 30.57
CA GLU A 580 -43.45 5.16 31.19
C GLU A 580 -42.82 4.49 32.40
N ASP A 581 -41.59 4.87 32.71
CA ASP A 581 -40.80 4.53 33.88
C ASP A 581 -40.74 3.03 34.18
N PHE A 582 -41.24 2.56 35.31
CA PHE A 582 -41.16 1.16 35.71
C PHE A 582 -41.92 0.23 34.77
N ALA A 583 -43.08 0.65 34.29
CA ALA A 583 -43.86 -0.13 33.32
C ALA A 583 -43.12 -0.27 31.97
N ALA A 584 -42.38 0.76 31.55
CA ALA A 584 -41.59 0.73 30.32
C ALA A 584 -40.45 -0.29 30.36
N LEU A 585 -39.96 -0.69 31.52
CA LEU A 585 -38.89 -1.67 31.72
C LEU A 585 -39.39 -3.12 31.84
N GLN A 586 -40.72 -3.32 31.94
CA GLN A 586 -41.31 -4.65 32.00
C GLN A 586 -41.50 -5.18 30.58
N ASP A 587 -40.67 -6.12 30.15
CA ASP A 587 -40.90 -6.90 28.95
C ASP A 587 -41.69 -8.16 29.35
N VAL A 588 -42.98 -8.08 29.22
CA VAL A 588 -43.87 -9.25 29.28
C VAL A 588 -44.11 -9.66 27.84
N GLU A 589 -43.71 -10.89 27.50
CA GLU A 589 -44.11 -11.51 26.23
C GLU A 589 -45.61 -11.70 26.17
#